data_84306dda25c426b7060e7d4bbbcdd50f
#
_entry.id   84306dda25c426b7060e7d4bbbcdd50f
#
_cell.length_a   1.000
_cell.length_b   1.000
_cell.length_c   1.000
_cell.angle_alpha   90.00
_cell.angle_beta   90.00
_cell.angle_gamma   90.00
#
_symmetry.space_group_name_H-M   'P 1'
#
loop_
_entity.id
_entity.type
_entity.pdbx_description
1 polymer ?
#
loop_
_entity_poly.entity_id
_entity_poly.type
_entity_poly.pdbx_seq_one_letter_code
_entity_poly.pdbx_strand_id
1 'polypeptide(L)'
;MLKKVLNSQTVFYQSSLPRAGSTLLQNIVGQNPSFHVTPTSGMIDMMLGARIGYNGNKEAFAGDTDKWKEGFFNFCREGFKGYIKAFTDKPYILDKNRAWGSYYPLLNNINPNPKIIFMIRDLREVFSSMEKKFRANPDMDGGEINNETLAGITTQKRVEQWAIGHPIGYAVQKLHQSILDKTAHNFMFIRYEDLCSNPDACMTDIYKFFELQYYKHDFSKIDQITVEDDSVHGIYGDHTIRNTLKMLPNDSKEILGEFTCNYIYNNFSWFFEFFNYNK
;
A
#
# COMPACT_ATOMS: atom_id res chain seq x y z
N MET A 1 14.67 -33.74 24.69
CA MET A 1 14.74 -32.74 23.65
C MET A 1 13.32 -32.46 23.15
N LEU A 2 12.68 -31.43 23.67
CA LEU A 2 11.35 -30.98 23.22
C LEU A 2 11.51 -30.40 21.80
N LYS A 3 10.87 -31.01 20.81
CA LYS A 3 10.70 -30.46 19.49
C LYS A 3 10.01 -29.09 19.65
N LYS A 4 10.76 -28.00 19.47
CA LYS A 4 10.18 -26.67 19.27
C LYS A 4 9.24 -26.83 18.08
N VAL A 5 7.93 -26.79 18.33
CA VAL A 5 6.92 -26.61 17.29
C VAL A 5 7.30 -25.26 16.66
N LEU A 6 7.80 -25.29 15.44
CA LEU A 6 8.03 -24.09 14.64
C LEU A 6 6.64 -23.47 14.41
N ASN A 7 6.27 -22.49 15.25
CA ASN A 7 5.09 -21.70 14.97
C ASN A 7 5.28 -21.08 13.59
N SER A 8 4.43 -21.45 12.65
CA SER A 8 4.42 -20.87 11.31
C SER A 8 4.11 -19.38 11.46
N GLN A 9 5.02 -18.52 10.96
CA GLN A 9 4.77 -17.09 10.92
C GLN A 9 3.55 -16.82 10.04
N THR A 10 2.67 -15.92 10.51
CA THR A 10 1.50 -15.48 9.75
C THR A 10 1.78 -14.12 9.11
N VAL A 11 1.54 -14.03 7.82
CA VAL A 11 1.76 -12.79 7.06
C VAL A 11 0.43 -12.17 6.68
N PHE A 12 0.28 -10.92 7.08
CA PHE A 12 -0.76 -10.01 6.65
C PHE A 12 -0.17 -9.01 5.67
N TYR A 13 -0.99 -8.44 4.82
CA TYR A 13 -0.55 -7.58 3.73
C TYR A 13 -1.19 -6.21 3.82
N GLN A 14 -0.42 -5.19 3.51
CA GLN A 14 -0.92 -3.83 3.40
C GLN A 14 -0.68 -3.29 1.99
N SER A 15 -1.77 -2.95 1.32
CA SER A 15 -1.79 -2.14 0.10
C SER A 15 -2.32 -0.73 0.40
N SER A 16 -2.15 0.20 -0.52
CA SER A 16 -2.64 1.57 -0.32
C SER A 16 -2.67 2.37 -1.61
N LEU A 17 -3.50 3.42 -1.62
CA LEU A 17 -3.25 4.57 -2.49
C LEU A 17 -2.01 5.34 -2.00
N PRO A 18 -1.31 6.08 -2.87
CA PRO A 18 -0.29 7.05 -2.47
C PRO A 18 -0.86 8.02 -1.44
N ARG A 19 -0.05 8.43 -0.46
CA ARG A 19 -0.41 9.45 0.54
C ARG A 19 -1.65 9.13 1.38
N ALA A 20 -2.05 7.86 1.47
CA ALA A 20 -3.20 7.39 2.24
C ALA A 20 -2.86 6.90 3.66
N GLY A 21 -1.66 7.20 4.18
CA GLY A 21 -1.30 6.90 5.56
C GLY A 21 -0.80 5.47 5.83
N SER A 22 -0.32 4.77 4.79
CA SER A 22 0.17 3.39 4.94
C SER A 22 1.34 3.27 5.93
N THR A 23 2.29 4.19 5.90
CA THR A 23 3.42 4.21 6.86
C THR A 23 2.93 4.45 8.29
N LEU A 24 1.94 5.31 8.48
CA LEU A 24 1.33 5.56 9.79
C LEU A 24 0.71 4.29 10.36
N LEU A 25 -0.10 3.57 9.57
CA LEU A 25 -0.70 2.31 10.01
C LEU A 25 0.36 1.26 10.36
N GLN A 26 1.43 1.14 9.58
CA GLN A 26 2.56 0.25 9.89
C GLN A 26 3.12 0.52 11.29
N ASN A 27 3.40 1.78 11.59
CA ASN A 27 3.99 2.16 12.87
C ASN A 27 3.01 2.02 14.05
N ILE A 28 1.70 2.19 13.82
CA ILE A 28 0.67 1.88 14.84
C ILE A 28 0.65 0.36 15.12
N VAL A 29 0.52 -0.48 14.10
CA VAL A 29 0.51 -1.94 14.25
C VAL A 29 1.80 -2.43 14.90
N GLY A 30 2.93 -1.82 14.56
CA GLY A 30 4.25 -2.17 15.09
C GLY A 30 4.44 -1.89 16.58
N GLN A 31 3.54 -1.15 17.24
CA GLN A 31 3.53 -1.05 18.72
C GLN A 31 3.24 -2.40 19.38
N ASN A 32 2.54 -3.31 18.68
CA ASN A 32 2.36 -4.66 19.19
C ASN A 32 3.67 -5.45 19.04
N PRO A 33 4.29 -5.89 20.15
CA PRO A 33 5.59 -6.57 20.13
C PRO A 33 5.57 -7.89 19.35
N SER A 34 4.40 -8.46 19.14
CA SER A 34 4.23 -9.70 18.35
C SER A 34 4.25 -9.44 16.84
N PHE A 35 4.17 -8.18 16.39
CA PHE A 35 4.23 -7.84 14.97
C PHE A 35 5.63 -7.39 14.55
N HIS A 36 6.08 -7.89 13.42
CA HIS A 36 7.08 -7.24 12.58
C HIS A 36 6.34 -6.48 11.47
N VAL A 37 6.66 -5.21 11.31
CA VAL A 37 6.10 -4.37 10.25
C VAL A 37 7.23 -3.97 9.31
N THR A 38 6.97 -4.03 8.01
CA THR A 38 8.01 -3.70 7.02
C THR A 38 7.92 -2.24 6.61
N PRO A 39 9.03 -1.60 6.23
CA PRO A 39 8.98 -0.49 5.28
C PRO A 39 8.40 -0.98 3.95
N THR A 40 8.46 -0.20 2.88
CA THR A 40 8.04 -0.72 1.57
C THR A 40 8.88 -1.95 1.20
N SER A 41 8.22 -3.10 1.08
CA SER A 41 8.90 -4.37 0.84
C SER A 41 9.07 -4.61 -0.66
N GLY A 42 10.26 -5.12 -1.04
CA GLY A 42 10.53 -5.58 -2.40
C GLY A 42 10.11 -7.03 -2.69
N MET A 43 9.35 -7.65 -1.78
CA MET A 43 9.05 -9.08 -1.86
C MET A 43 8.19 -9.43 -3.08
N ILE A 44 7.18 -8.60 -3.39
CA ILE A 44 6.37 -8.81 -4.58
C ILE A 44 7.18 -8.68 -5.86
N ASP A 45 8.17 -7.79 -5.90
CA ASP A 45 9.01 -7.57 -7.08
C ASP A 45 9.87 -8.80 -7.37
N MET A 46 10.38 -9.47 -6.33
CA MET A 46 11.10 -10.75 -6.46
C MET A 46 10.18 -11.85 -6.99
N MET A 47 8.93 -11.92 -6.53
CA MET A 47 7.95 -12.88 -7.04
C MET A 47 7.58 -12.61 -8.50
N LEU A 48 7.43 -11.34 -8.87
CA LEU A 48 7.17 -10.95 -10.25
C LEU A 48 8.37 -11.24 -11.16
N GLY A 49 9.59 -11.01 -10.68
CA GLY A 49 10.82 -11.40 -11.36
C GLY A 49 10.90 -12.92 -11.59
N ALA A 50 10.61 -13.71 -10.56
CA ALA A 50 10.53 -15.16 -10.68
C ALA A 50 9.44 -15.61 -11.68
N ARG A 51 8.27 -14.94 -11.70
CA ARG A 51 7.20 -15.20 -12.66
C ARG A 51 7.61 -14.89 -14.09
N ILE A 52 8.35 -13.79 -14.29
CA ILE A 52 8.87 -13.44 -15.63
C ILE A 52 9.85 -14.53 -16.10
N GLY A 53 10.78 -14.96 -15.23
CA GLY A 53 11.70 -16.06 -15.54
C GLY A 53 10.97 -17.38 -15.82
N TYR A 54 9.97 -17.72 -15.04
CA TYR A 54 9.14 -18.90 -15.24
C TYR A 54 8.41 -18.82 -16.60
N ASN A 55 7.73 -17.73 -16.93
CA ASN A 55 6.99 -17.56 -18.17
C ASN A 55 7.90 -17.51 -19.41
N GLY A 56 9.14 -17.07 -19.26
CA GLY A 56 10.14 -17.02 -20.33
C GLY A 56 10.77 -18.38 -20.65
N ASN A 57 10.61 -19.36 -19.79
CA ASN A 57 11.21 -20.69 -19.98
C ASN A 57 10.28 -21.60 -20.78
N LYS A 58 10.44 -21.55 -22.11
CA LYS A 58 9.62 -22.37 -23.03
C LYS A 58 9.82 -23.88 -22.83
N GLU A 59 10.96 -24.32 -22.36
CA GLU A 59 11.27 -25.73 -22.12
C GLU A 59 10.48 -26.27 -20.91
N ALA A 60 10.23 -25.44 -19.90
CA ALA A 60 9.40 -25.80 -18.76
C ALA A 60 7.94 -26.13 -19.14
N PHE A 61 7.44 -25.57 -20.26
CA PHE A 61 6.09 -25.83 -20.76
C PHE A 61 5.99 -27.02 -21.70
N ALA A 62 7.12 -27.63 -22.08
CA ALA A 62 7.12 -28.82 -22.94
C ALA A 62 6.80 -30.13 -22.18
N GLY A 63 6.80 -30.09 -20.84
CA GLY A 63 6.52 -31.22 -19.96
C GLY A 63 5.17 -31.13 -19.26
N ASP A 64 5.11 -31.67 -18.04
CA ASP A 64 3.93 -31.61 -17.16
C ASP A 64 3.71 -30.18 -16.64
N THR A 65 2.86 -29.42 -17.31
CA THR A 65 2.61 -28.00 -17.04
C THR A 65 2.03 -27.75 -15.66
N ASP A 66 1.23 -28.68 -15.13
CA ASP A 66 0.60 -28.52 -13.80
C ASP A 66 1.63 -28.72 -12.67
N LYS A 67 2.53 -29.69 -12.79
CA LYS A 67 3.64 -29.86 -11.85
C LYS A 67 4.62 -28.70 -11.87
N TRP A 68 4.94 -28.16 -13.05
CA TRP A 68 5.80 -26.99 -13.17
C TRP A 68 5.16 -25.76 -12.51
N LYS A 69 3.86 -25.57 -12.71
CA LYS A 69 3.10 -24.48 -12.08
C LYS A 69 3.05 -24.64 -10.56
N GLU A 70 2.78 -25.85 -10.07
CA GLU A 70 2.84 -26.15 -8.64
C GLU A 70 4.24 -25.89 -8.07
N GLY A 71 5.28 -26.34 -8.76
CA GLY A 71 6.68 -26.09 -8.40
C GLY A 71 7.00 -24.61 -8.30
N PHE A 72 6.51 -23.79 -9.23
CA PHE A 72 6.68 -22.34 -9.18
C PHE A 72 6.00 -21.72 -7.95
N PHE A 73 4.77 -22.10 -7.63
CA PHE A 73 4.10 -21.56 -6.44
C PHE A 73 4.77 -22.05 -5.14
N ASN A 74 5.28 -23.28 -5.10
CA ASN A 74 6.05 -23.78 -3.97
C ASN A 74 7.37 -23.03 -3.80
N PHE A 75 8.09 -22.76 -4.89
CA PHE A 75 9.30 -21.93 -4.89
C PHE A 75 9.01 -20.55 -4.32
N CYS A 76 7.96 -19.88 -4.80
CA CYS A 76 7.54 -18.58 -4.28
C CYS A 76 7.18 -18.64 -2.79
N ARG A 77 6.43 -19.66 -2.36
CA ARG A 77 6.00 -19.84 -0.97
C ARG A 77 7.17 -20.02 -0.01
N GLU A 78 8.09 -20.91 -0.36
CA GLU A 78 9.25 -21.20 0.49
C GLU A 78 10.28 -20.06 0.44
N GLY A 79 10.48 -19.43 -0.72
CA GLY A 79 11.28 -18.21 -0.85
C GLY A 79 10.74 -17.08 0.00
N PHE A 80 9.42 -16.89 0.03
CA PHE A 80 8.72 -15.91 0.87
C PHE A 80 8.99 -16.15 2.37
N LYS A 81 8.83 -17.39 2.84
CA LYS A 81 9.11 -17.75 4.23
C LYS A 81 10.58 -17.53 4.59
N GLY A 82 11.50 -17.93 3.71
CA GLY A 82 12.92 -17.73 3.92
C GLY A 82 13.31 -16.25 3.98
N TYR A 83 12.73 -15.43 3.12
CA TYR A 83 12.93 -13.99 3.12
C TYR A 83 12.50 -13.36 4.45
N ILE A 84 11.26 -13.62 4.89
CA ILE A 84 10.73 -13.07 6.16
C ILE A 84 11.60 -13.51 7.34
N LYS A 85 11.98 -14.78 7.39
CA LYS A 85 12.78 -15.33 8.49
C LYS A 85 14.15 -14.66 8.64
N ALA A 86 14.69 -14.07 7.56
CA ALA A 86 15.93 -13.31 7.62
C ALA A 86 15.77 -11.99 8.42
N PHE A 87 14.55 -11.45 8.53
CA PHE A 87 14.30 -10.18 9.21
C PHE A 87 13.74 -10.35 10.62
N THR A 88 13.01 -11.45 10.91
CA THR A 88 12.30 -11.58 12.17
C THR A 88 11.89 -13.00 12.50
N ASP A 89 11.86 -13.30 13.81
CA ASP A 89 11.23 -14.49 14.38
C ASP A 89 9.85 -14.21 14.99
N LYS A 90 9.35 -12.97 14.88
CA LYS A 90 8.03 -12.59 15.41
C LYS A 90 6.92 -13.39 14.72
N PRO A 91 5.83 -13.77 15.44
CA PRO A 91 4.79 -14.62 14.89
C PRO A 91 3.94 -13.95 13.80
N TYR A 92 3.80 -12.62 13.83
CA TYR A 92 2.98 -11.88 12.88
C TYR A 92 3.81 -10.87 12.10
N ILE A 93 3.54 -10.78 10.81
CA ILE A 93 4.17 -9.85 9.91
C ILE A 93 3.09 -9.04 9.21
N LEU A 94 3.21 -7.71 9.16
CA LEU A 94 2.43 -6.87 8.27
C LEU A 94 3.36 -6.33 7.18
N ASP A 95 3.27 -6.92 6.00
CA ASP A 95 4.11 -6.56 4.86
C ASP A 95 3.46 -5.46 4.02
N LYS A 96 4.18 -4.35 3.83
CA LYS A 96 3.70 -3.19 3.09
C LYS A 96 4.22 -3.16 1.66
N ASN A 97 3.34 -3.25 0.68
CA ASN A 97 3.60 -2.88 -0.71
C ASN A 97 2.29 -2.55 -1.42
N ARG A 98 2.25 -1.45 -2.18
CA ARG A 98 1.05 -1.03 -2.93
C ARG A 98 0.55 -2.09 -3.91
N ALA A 99 1.44 -2.91 -4.43
CA ALA A 99 1.12 -3.91 -5.42
C ALA A 99 0.32 -5.11 -4.87
N TRP A 100 0.29 -5.34 -3.55
CA TRP A 100 -0.44 -6.48 -2.98
C TRP A 100 -1.90 -6.55 -3.42
N GLY A 101 -2.60 -5.40 -3.44
CA GLY A 101 -3.98 -5.35 -3.93
C GLY A 101 -4.14 -5.67 -5.42
N SER A 102 -3.11 -5.39 -6.23
CA SER A 102 -3.15 -5.60 -7.68
C SER A 102 -2.86 -7.05 -8.09
N TYR A 103 -2.14 -7.79 -7.25
CA TYR A 103 -1.69 -9.15 -7.55
C TYR A 103 -2.35 -10.20 -6.64
N TYR A 104 -3.57 -9.93 -6.17
CA TYR A 104 -4.34 -10.86 -5.32
C TYR A 104 -4.37 -12.29 -5.88
N PRO A 105 -4.65 -12.55 -7.18
CA PRO A 105 -4.69 -13.91 -7.69
C PRO A 105 -3.35 -14.66 -7.55
N LEU A 106 -2.23 -13.96 -7.78
CA LEU A 106 -0.89 -14.55 -7.56
C LEU A 106 -0.66 -14.84 -6.08
N LEU A 107 -0.95 -13.86 -5.24
CA LEU A 107 -0.77 -13.96 -3.81
C LEU A 107 -1.61 -15.09 -3.21
N ASN A 108 -2.87 -15.24 -3.65
CA ASN A 108 -3.78 -16.28 -3.17
C ASN A 108 -3.31 -17.72 -3.54
N ASN A 109 -2.55 -17.88 -4.62
CA ASN A 109 -1.91 -19.17 -4.95
C ASN A 109 -0.70 -19.47 -4.06
N ILE A 110 -0.03 -18.45 -3.55
CA ILE A 110 1.15 -18.55 -2.68
C ILE A 110 0.74 -18.68 -1.21
N ASN A 111 -0.15 -17.81 -0.77
CA ASN A 111 -0.71 -17.75 0.57
C ASN A 111 -2.25 -17.77 0.48
N PRO A 112 -2.93 -18.91 0.59
CA PRO A 112 -4.38 -18.99 0.43
C PRO A 112 -5.14 -18.10 1.41
N ASN A 113 -6.17 -17.42 0.91
CA ASN A 113 -7.00 -16.47 1.65
C ASN A 113 -6.20 -15.35 2.36
N PRO A 114 -5.35 -14.63 1.63
CA PRO A 114 -4.49 -13.61 2.23
C PRO A 114 -5.33 -12.48 2.79
N LYS A 115 -5.05 -12.07 4.03
CA LYS A 115 -5.68 -10.92 4.66
C LYS A 115 -4.96 -9.65 4.19
N ILE A 116 -5.65 -8.83 3.39
CA ILE A 116 -5.10 -7.60 2.82
C ILE A 116 -5.85 -6.40 3.37
N ILE A 117 -5.15 -5.48 4.02
CA ILE A 117 -5.67 -4.14 4.31
C ILE A 117 -5.34 -3.24 3.12
N PHE A 118 -6.31 -2.46 2.68
CA PHE A 118 -6.12 -1.46 1.65
C PHE A 118 -6.44 -0.05 2.19
N MET A 119 -5.39 0.77 2.34
CA MET A 119 -5.54 2.15 2.81
C MET A 119 -6.01 3.07 1.69
N ILE A 120 -7.09 3.78 1.95
CA ILE A 120 -7.65 4.80 1.05
C ILE A 120 -7.73 6.16 1.75
N ARG A 121 -7.84 7.20 0.97
CA ARG A 121 -8.00 8.58 1.41
C ARG A 121 -8.76 9.36 0.34
N ASP A 122 -9.46 10.44 0.73
CA ASP A 122 -10.07 11.35 -0.24
C ASP A 122 -9.06 11.75 -1.32
N LEU A 123 -9.40 11.50 -2.59
CA LEU A 123 -8.48 11.74 -3.69
C LEU A 123 -8.06 13.21 -3.79
N ARG A 124 -8.95 14.16 -3.44
CA ARG A 124 -8.60 15.59 -3.41
C ARG A 124 -7.46 15.85 -2.44
N GLU A 125 -7.48 15.18 -1.28
CA GLU A 125 -6.41 15.27 -0.29
C GLU A 125 -5.13 14.53 -0.72
N VAL A 126 -5.26 13.44 -1.48
CA VAL A 126 -4.12 12.74 -2.08
C VAL A 126 -3.40 13.66 -3.07
N PHE A 127 -4.15 14.27 -3.99
CA PHE A 127 -3.59 15.21 -4.98
C PHE A 127 -3.04 16.48 -4.33
N SER A 128 -3.73 17.03 -3.31
CA SER A 128 -3.24 18.16 -2.53
C SER A 128 -1.91 17.86 -1.86
N SER A 129 -1.79 16.69 -1.23
CA SER A 129 -0.54 16.25 -0.62
C SER A 129 0.60 16.13 -1.63
N MET A 130 0.30 15.70 -2.85
CA MET A 130 1.27 15.60 -3.93
C MET A 130 1.71 16.98 -4.43
N GLU A 131 0.77 17.88 -4.64
CA GLU A 131 1.05 19.27 -5.05
C GLU A 131 1.89 20.01 -4.01
N LYS A 132 1.63 19.82 -2.71
CA LYS A 132 2.47 20.38 -1.64
C LYS A 132 3.90 19.86 -1.71
N LYS A 133 4.10 18.58 -1.99
CA LYS A 133 5.43 18.01 -2.15
C LYS A 133 6.16 18.63 -3.35
N PHE A 134 5.49 18.75 -4.47
CA PHE A 134 6.04 19.43 -5.63
C PHE A 134 6.44 20.87 -5.31
N ARG A 135 5.53 21.66 -4.68
CA ARG A 135 5.80 23.07 -4.35
C ARG A 135 6.97 23.25 -3.36
N ALA A 136 7.17 22.28 -2.46
CA ALA A 136 8.28 22.31 -1.52
C ALA A 136 9.63 21.95 -2.15
N ASN A 137 9.63 21.27 -3.31
CA ASN A 137 10.84 20.80 -3.98
C ASN A 137 10.73 20.94 -5.52
N PRO A 138 10.52 22.16 -6.05
CA PRO A 138 10.24 22.35 -7.47
C PRO A 138 11.43 22.02 -8.38
N ASP A 139 12.64 22.03 -7.83
CA ASP A 139 13.89 21.81 -8.58
C ASP A 139 14.38 20.36 -8.48
N MET A 140 13.68 19.49 -7.72
CA MET A 140 14.07 18.08 -7.63
C MET A 140 13.52 17.29 -8.82
N ASP A 141 14.33 16.40 -9.35
CA ASP A 141 13.89 15.44 -10.35
C ASP A 141 12.87 14.47 -9.75
N GLY A 142 11.71 14.36 -10.38
CA GLY A 142 10.60 13.51 -9.96
C GLY A 142 10.80 12.01 -10.26
N GLY A 143 11.99 11.58 -10.59
CA GLY A 143 12.27 10.22 -11.02
C GLY A 143 11.76 9.96 -12.45
N GLU A 144 10.68 9.21 -12.63
CA GLU A 144 10.12 8.90 -13.97
C GLU A 144 9.45 10.11 -14.66
N ILE A 145 9.20 11.19 -13.91
CA ILE A 145 8.57 12.41 -14.42
C ILE A 145 9.61 13.53 -14.44
N ASN A 146 9.83 14.10 -15.62
CA ASN A 146 10.74 15.24 -15.77
C ASN A 146 10.17 16.47 -15.04
N ASN A 147 10.83 16.91 -13.98
CA ASN A 147 10.41 18.04 -13.15
C ASN A 147 10.36 19.37 -13.92
N GLU A 148 11.19 19.58 -14.91
CA GLU A 148 11.13 20.78 -15.76
C GLU A 148 9.76 20.87 -16.44
N THR A 149 9.22 19.73 -16.90
CA THR A 149 7.88 19.69 -17.48
C THR A 149 6.80 20.04 -16.46
N LEU A 150 6.92 19.55 -15.23
CA LEU A 150 5.95 19.85 -14.16
C LEU A 150 6.06 21.28 -13.66
N ALA A 151 7.26 21.84 -13.55
CA ALA A 151 7.49 23.20 -13.09
C ALA A 151 6.89 24.26 -14.04
N GLY A 152 6.93 23.98 -15.35
CA GLY A 152 6.43 24.89 -16.39
C GLY A 152 4.91 24.88 -16.60
N ILE A 153 4.15 24.10 -15.84
CA ILE A 153 2.70 23.93 -16.04
C ILE A 153 1.88 24.29 -14.80
N THR A 154 0.60 24.53 -15.00
CA THR A 154 -0.32 24.89 -13.91
C THR A 154 -0.57 23.72 -12.95
N THR A 155 -1.02 24.03 -11.71
CA THR A 155 -1.48 23.03 -10.74
C THR A 155 -2.50 22.05 -11.35
N GLN A 156 -3.47 22.58 -12.10
CA GLN A 156 -4.46 21.75 -12.79
C GLN A 156 -3.79 20.77 -13.76
N LYS A 157 -2.85 21.23 -14.57
CA LYS A 157 -2.16 20.37 -15.54
C LYS A 157 -1.31 19.30 -14.85
N ARG A 158 -0.67 19.60 -13.73
CA ARG A 158 0.02 18.58 -12.93
C ARG A 158 -0.95 17.52 -12.41
N VAL A 159 -2.09 17.94 -11.86
CA VAL A 159 -3.14 17.03 -11.40
C VAL A 159 -3.66 16.15 -12.54
N GLU A 160 -3.91 16.71 -13.73
CA GLU A 160 -4.31 15.94 -14.91
C GLU A 160 -3.27 14.87 -15.28
N GLN A 161 -1.97 15.21 -15.25
CA GLN A 161 -0.90 14.24 -15.51
C GLN A 161 -0.84 13.13 -14.45
N TRP A 162 -0.91 13.50 -13.17
CA TRP A 162 -0.93 12.51 -12.09
C TRP A 162 -2.20 11.64 -12.10
N ALA A 163 -3.31 12.17 -12.60
CA ALA A 163 -4.58 11.45 -12.68
C ALA A 163 -4.56 10.30 -13.72
N ILE A 164 -3.76 10.43 -14.78
CA ILE A 164 -3.63 9.40 -15.81
C ILE A 164 -2.36 8.55 -15.65
N GLY A 165 -1.35 9.06 -14.95
CA GLY A 165 -0.02 8.46 -14.83
C GLY A 165 0.36 8.05 -13.42
N HIS A 166 1.68 7.88 -13.26
CA HIS A 166 2.29 7.60 -11.96
C HIS A 166 2.38 8.89 -11.10
N PRO A 167 2.25 8.84 -9.77
CA PRO A 167 2.00 7.63 -8.98
C PRO A 167 0.51 7.38 -8.66
N ILE A 168 -0.39 8.37 -8.89
CA ILE A 168 -1.77 8.32 -8.41
C ILE A 168 -2.66 7.55 -9.39
N GLY A 169 -2.69 7.96 -10.66
CA GLY A 169 -3.59 7.40 -11.66
C GLY A 169 -3.46 5.88 -11.80
N TYR A 170 -2.23 5.37 -11.87
CA TYR A 170 -2.02 3.92 -11.94
C TYR A 170 -2.50 3.18 -10.69
N ALA A 171 -2.31 3.76 -9.49
CA ALA A 171 -2.79 3.15 -8.25
C ALA A 171 -4.32 3.10 -8.21
N VAL A 172 -4.98 4.19 -8.63
CA VAL A 172 -6.45 4.27 -8.68
C VAL A 172 -7.03 3.34 -9.74
N GLN A 173 -6.40 3.27 -10.93
CA GLN A 173 -6.83 2.36 -12.00
C GLN A 173 -6.70 0.88 -11.57
N LYS A 174 -5.61 0.51 -10.92
CA LYS A 174 -5.41 -0.86 -10.39
C LYS A 174 -6.45 -1.20 -9.32
N LEU A 175 -6.77 -0.26 -8.43
CA LEU A 175 -7.84 -0.44 -7.46
C LEU A 175 -9.20 -0.62 -8.17
N HIS A 176 -9.50 0.23 -9.16
CA HIS A 176 -10.73 0.12 -9.93
C HIS A 176 -10.85 -1.25 -10.62
N GLN A 177 -9.77 -1.72 -11.26
CA GLN A 177 -9.74 -3.04 -11.85
C GLN A 177 -10.00 -4.14 -10.81
N SER A 178 -9.40 -4.05 -9.62
CA SER A 178 -9.63 -5.03 -8.54
C SER A 178 -11.10 -5.06 -8.08
N ILE A 179 -11.80 -3.92 -8.14
CA ILE A 179 -13.24 -3.83 -7.84
C ILE A 179 -14.05 -4.50 -8.96
N LEU A 180 -13.74 -4.20 -10.22
CA LEU A 180 -14.42 -4.79 -11.38
C LEU A 180 -14.23 -6.31 -11.45
N ASP A 181 -13.03 -6.79 -11.15
CA ASP A 181 -12.70 -8.23 -11.09
C ASP A 181 -13.22 -8.91 -9.82
N LYS A 182 -13.88 -8.17 -8.93
CA LYS A 182 -14.39 -8.63 -7.63
C LYS A 182 -13.30 -9.14 -6.68
N THR A 183 -12.02 -8.96 -6.96
CA THR A 183 -10.93 -9.35 -6.06
C THR A 183 -10.88 -8.45 -4.82
N ALA A 184 -11.31 -7.21 -4.96
CA ALA A 184 -11.39 -6.23 -3.87
C ALA A 184 -12.34 -6.64 -2.72
N HIS A 185 -13.25 -7.60 -2.94
CA HIS A 185 -14.10 -8.15 -1.87
C HIS A 185 -13.29 -8.89 -0.77
N ASN A 186 -12.05 -9.26 -1.07
CA ASN A 186 -11.16 -9.90 -0.12
C ASN A 186 -10.32 -8.90 0.68
N PHE A 187 -10.50 -7.61 0.45
CA PHE A 187 -9.74 -6.56 1.13
C PHE A 187 -10.55 -5.93 2.25
N MET A 188 -9.86 -5.56 3.31
CA MET A 188 -10.40 -4.66 4.31
C MET A 188 -9.97 -3.23 3.95
N PHE A 189 -10.91 -2.40 3.53
CA PHE A 189 -10.64 -1.00 3.25
C PHE A 189 -10.61 -0.18 4.53
N ILE A 190 -9.57 0.64 4.69
CA ILE A 190 -9.41 1.58 5.80
C ILE A 190 -9.27 2.97 5.21
N ARG A 191 -10.21 3.85 5.57
CA ARG A 191 -10.09 5.28 5.25
C ARG A 191 -9.09 5.92 6.22
N TYR A 192 -8.19 6.73 5.68
CA TYR A 192 -7.25 7.51 6.50
C TYR A 192 -8.00 8.38 7.52
N GLU A 193 -9.10 8.95 7.12
CA GLU A 193 -9.96 9.81 7.93
C GLU A 193 -10.54 9.04 9.13
N ASP A 194 -10.99 7.80 8.93
CA ASP A 194 -11.54 6.96 9.99
C ASP A 194 -10.45 6.52 10.98
N LEU A 195 -9.26 6.16 10.47
CA LEU A 195 -8.10 5.86 11.31
C LEU A 195 -7.72 7.05 12.19
N CYS A 196 -7.80 8.27 11.68
CA CYS A 196 -7.45 9.47 12.44
C CYS A 196 -8.55 9.92 13.41
N SER A 197 -9.83 9.74 13.08
CA SER A 197 -10.96 10.21 13.90
C SER A 197 -11.41 9.19 14.95
N ASN A 198 -11.29 7.90 14.66
CA ASN A 198 -11.70 6.82 15.57
C ASN A 198 -10.71 5.65 15.53
N PRO A 199 -9.47 5.87 15.99
CA PRO A 199 -8.39 4.91 15.84
C PRO A 199 -8.62 3.59 16.59
N ASP A 200 -9.20 3.62 17.80
CA ASP A 200 -9.47 2.42 18.59
C ASP A 200 -10.46 1.48 17.86
N ALA A 201 -11.53 2.03 17.31
CA ALA A 201 -12.50 1.24 16.53
C ALA A 201 -11.84 0.67 15.28
N CYS A 202 -11.10 1.49 14.56
CA CYS A 202 -10.40 1.08 13.34
C CYS A 202 -9.40 -0.07 13.61
N MET A 203 -8.60 0.05 14.68
CA MET A 203 -7.67 -1.00 15.07
C MET A 203 -8.39 -2.26 15.59
N THR A 204 -9.50 -2.12 16.30
CA THR A 204 -10.33 -3.25 16.72
C THR A 204 -10.82 -4.06 15.51
N ASP A 205 -11.32 -3.37 14.47
CA ASP A 205 -11.77 -4.02 13.25
C ASP A 205 -10.62 -4.68 12.48
N ILE A 206 -9.44 -4.07 12.46
CA ILE A 206 -8.22 -4.67 11.88
C ILE A 206 -7.86 -5.99 12.58
N TYR A 207 -7.81 -5.98 13.92
CA TYR A 207 -7.49 -7.21 14.67
C TYR A 207 -8.55 -8.29 14.49
N LYS A 208 -9.83 -7.91 14.43
CA LYS A 208 -10.92 -8.83 14.10
C LYS A 208 -10.77 -9.41 12.69
N PHE A 209 -10.42 -8.59 11.70
CA PHE A 209 -10.13 -9.06 10.33
C PHE A 209 -8.94 -10.00 10.28
N PHE A 210 -7.91 -9.77 11.09
CA PHE A 210 -6.75 -10.66 11.24
C PHE A 210 -7.05 -11.92 12.07
N GLU A 211 -8.22 -11.99 12.70
CA GLU A 211 -8.59 -13.07 13.63
C GLU A 211 -7.64 -13.18 14.83
N LEU A 212 -7.22 -12.03 15.32
CA LEU A 212 -6.29 -11.89 16.45
C LEU A 212 -6.96 -11.16 17.63
N GLN A 213 -6.43 -11.41 18.83
CA GLN A 213 -6.81 -10.64 20.02
C GLN A 213 -6.32 -9.20 19.88
N TYR A 214 -7.21 -8.24 20.20
CA TYR A 214 -6.88 -6.82 20.18
C TYR A 214 -5.71 -6.50 21.12
N TYR A 215 -4.76 -5.72 20.61
CA TYR A 215 -3.68 -5.10 21.37
C TYR A 215 -3.99 -3.61 21.53
N LYS A 216 -3.89 -3.08 22.76
CA LYS A 216 -4.16 -1.67 23.03
C LYS A 216 -2.99 -0.81 22.55
N HIS A 217 -3.28 0.08 21.61
CA HIS A 217 -2.32 1.01 21.01
C HIS A 217 -2.31 2.36 21.77
N ASP A 218 -1.17 3.05 21.73
CA ASP A 218 -1.03 4.44 22.19
C ASP A 218 -0.97 5.39 20.97
N PHE A 219 -2.07 6.08 20.70
CA PHE A 219 -2.15 7.02 19.58
C PHE A 219 -1.60 8.40 19.91
N SER A 220 -1.28 8.67 21.17
CA SER A 220 -0.63 9.91 21.60
C SER A 220 0.88 9.89 21.39
N LYS A 221 1.46 8.68 21.25
CA LYS A 221 2.89 8.48 21.03
C LYS A 221 3.11 7.35 20.03
N ILE A 222 3.38 7.70 18.78
CA ILE A 222 3.69 6.74 17.70
C ILE A 222 5.14 6.93 17.30
N ASP A 223 5.99 6.00 17.70
CA ASP A 223 7.39 6.02 17.30
C ASP A 223 7.54 5.51 15.87
N GLN A 224 8.43 6.12 15.10
CA GLN A 224 8.74 5.65 13.76
C GLN A 224 9.73 4.49 13.82
N ILE A 225 9.25 3.29 13.55
CA ILE A 225 10.05 2.06 13.56
C ILE A 225 10.34 1.54 12.15
N THR A 226 9.56 1.96 11.15
CA THR A 226 9.85 1.68 9.73
C THR A 226 10.72 2.79 9.17
N VAL A 227 11.89 2.43 8.63
CA VAL A 227 12.83 3.38 8.03
C VAL A 227 12.94 3.09 6.55
N GLU A 228 12.73 4.11 5.73
CA GLU A 228 12.90 4.08 4.28
C GLU A 228 13.83 5.21 3.85
N ASP A 229 14.65 4.96 2.83
CA ASP A 229 15.44 6.02 2.18
C ASP A 229 14.52 6.71 1.17
N ASP A 230 14.00 7.89 1.53
CA ASP A 230 13.09 8.64 0.70
C ASP A 230 13.73 9.19 -0.58
N SER A 231 15.07 9.24 -0.66
CA SER A 231 15.79 9.73 -1.84
C SER A 231 15.54 8.87 -3.09
N VAL A 232 15.28 7.56 -2.90
CA VAL A 232 14.97 6.65 -4.01
C VAL A 232 13.60 6.90 -4.65
N HIS A 233 12.74 7.69 -3.99
CA HIS A 233 11.39 8.03 -4.46
C HIS A 233 11.31 9.46 -5.02
N GLY A 234 12.44 10.18 -5.11
CA GLY A 234 12.49 11.57 -5.58
C GLY A 234 11.59 12.48 -4.75
N ILE A 235 10.95 13.46 -5.39
CA ILE A 235 10.06 14.43 -4.71
C ILE A 235 8.84 13.77 -4.03
N TYR A 236 8.51 12.56 -4.39
CA TYR A 236 7.34 11.84 -3.85
C TYR A 236 7.66 11.02 -2.60
N GLY A 237 8.95 10.88 -2.25
CA GLY A 237 9.40 10.23 -1.02
C GLY A 237 8.95 11.05 0.19
N ASP A 238 8.25 10.41 1.11
CA ASP A 238 7.90 10.95 2.42
C ASP A 238 7.25 9.85 3.24
N HIS A 239 8.08 9.08 3.87
CA HIS A 239 7.68 8.00 4.75
C HIS A 239 7.84 8.40 6.23
N THR A 240 8.13 9.69 6.50
CA THR A 240 8.16 10.23 7.86
C THR A 240 6.75 10.38 8.40
N ILE A 241 6.52 9.86 9.61
CA ILE A 241 5.26 10.02 10.34
C ILE A 241 5.38 11.11 11.41
N ARG A 242 4.24 11.60 11.85
CA ARG A 242 4.14 12.39 13.08
C ARG A 242 4.06 11.43 14.27
N ASN A 243 4.65 11.83 15.37
CA ASN A 243 4.63 11.03 16.61
C ASN A 243 3.28 10.98 17.32
N THR A 244 2.27 11.69 16.82
CA THR A 244 0.89 11.68 17.36
C THR A 244 -0.09 11.53 16.21
N LEU A 245 -1.15 10.75 16.46
CA LEU A 245 -2.24 10.62 15.52
C LEU A 245 -3.11 11.87 15.55
N LYS A 246 -3.14 12.57 14.42
CA LYS A 246 -3.95 13.77 14.27
C LYS A 246 -4.45 13.90 12.84
N MET A 247 -5.77 14.13 12.70
CA MET A 247 -6.35 14.49 11.41
C MET A 247 -5.68 15.76 10.87
N LEU A 248 -5.27 15.73 9.61
CA LEU A 248 -4.83 16.93 8.90
C LEU A 248 -6.05 17.75 8.47
N PRO A 249 -5.95 19.08 8.48
CA PRO A 249 -6.99 19.91 7.88
C PRO A 249 -7.22 19.50 6.41
N ASN A 250 -8.48 19.53 5.99
CA ASN A 250 -8.80 19.43 4.57
C ASN A 250 -8.52 20.79 3.94
N ASP A 251 -7.43 20.89 3.21
CA ASP A 251 -6.98 22.11 2.52
C ASP A 251 -6.90 21.96 1.00
N SER A 252 -7.48 20.88 0.47
CA SER A 252 -7.44 20.59 -0.96
C SER A 252 -7.98 21.74 -1.84
N LYS A 253 -9.05 22.42 -1.43
CA LYS A 253 -9.58 23.57 -2.15
C LYS A 253 -8.62 24.77 -2.15
N GLU A 254 -7.92 24.99 -1.04
CA GLU A 254 -6.91 26.06 -0.93
C GLU A 254 -5.70 25.78 -1.82
N ILE A 255 -5.23 24.54 -1.82
CA ILE A 255 -4.01 24.13 -2.53
C ILE A 255 -4.25 23.95 -4.03
N LEU A 256 -5.35 23.28 -4.39
CA LEU A 256 -5.63 22.89 -5.78
C LEU A 256 -6.57 23.86 -6.50
N GLY A 257 -7.38 24.60 -5.77
CA GLY A 257 -8.49 25.38 -6.29
C GLY A 257 -9.75 24.56 -6.52
N GLU A 258 -10.91 25.23 -6.48
CA GLU A 258 -12.21 24.56 -6.59
C GLU A 258 -12.42 23.85 -7.92
N PHE A 259 -11.96 24.47 -9.01
CA PHE A 259 -12.06 23.90 -10.35
C PHE A 259 -11.32 22.54 -10.45
N THR A 260 -10.11 22.48 -9.92
CA THR A 260 -9.30 21.25 -9.92
C THR A 260 -9.90 20.18 -9.01
N CYS A 261 -10.46 20.57 -7.85
CA CYS A 261 -11.17 19.63 -6.97
C CYS A 261 -12.41 19.03 -7.68
N ASN A 262 -13.16 19.84 -8.42
CA ASN A 262 -14.30 19.37 -9.22
C ASN A 262 -13.85 18.45 -10.37
N TYR A 263 -12.72 18.76 -11.02
CA TYR A 263 -12.12 17.88 -12.02
C TYR A 263 -11.81 16.49 -11.43
N ILE A 264 -11.15 16.44 -10.26
CA ILE A 264 -10.83 15.18 -9.57
C ILE A 264 -12.12 14.40 -9.27
N TYR A 265 -13.13 15.06 -8.68
CA TYR A 265 -14.40 14.42 -8.37
C TYR A 265 -15.06 13.83 -9.61
N ASN A 266 -15.15 14.58 -10.70
CA ASN A 266 -15.83 14.15 -11.93
C ASN A 266 -15.10 12.98 -12.61
N ASN A 267 -13.77 12.98 -12.62
CA ASN A 267 -12.98 11.91 -13.25
C ASN A 267 -12.94 10.61 -12.42
N PHE A 268 -13.14 10.71 -11.12
CA PHE A 268 -13.11 9.57 -10.21
C PHE A 268 -14.42 9.39 -9.44
N SER A 269 -15.58 9.78 -10.02
CA SER A 269 -16.88 9.76 -9.35
C SER A 269 -17.20 8.40 -8.73
N TRP A 270 -16.88 7.30 -9.45
CA TRP A 270 -17.01 5.94 -8.93
C TRP A 270 -16.29 5.71 -7.60
N PHE A 271 -15.10 6.33 -7.42
CA PHE A 271 -14.33 6.19 -6.18
C PHE A 271 -15.03 6.89 -5.02
N PHE A 272 -15.51 8.12 -5.25
CA PHE A 272 -16.21 8.89 -4.22
C PHE A 272 -17.52 8.20 -3.82
N GLU A 273 -18.25 7.65 -4.79
CA GLU A 273 -19.48 6.89 -4.55
C GLU A 273 -19.21 5.59 -3.81
N PHE A 274 -18.24 4.78 -4.28
CA PHE A 274 -17.93 3.47 -3.72
C PHE A 274 -17.44 3.56 -2.27
N PHE A 275 -16.64 4.57 -1.95
CA PHE A 275 -16.07 4.77 -0.62
C PHE A 275 -16.79 5.80 0.23
N ASN A 276 -17.96 6.28 -0.19
CA ASN A 276 -18.79 7.24 0.53
C ASN A 276 -18.05 8.54 0.91
N TYR A 277 -17.30 9.10 -0.03
CA TYR A 277 -16.77 10.46 0.09
C TYR A 277 -17.75 11.48 -0.48
N ASN A 278 -18.04 12.53 0.27
CA ASN A 278 -18.94 13.59 -0.17
C ASN A 278 -18.34 14.40 -1.34
N LYS A 279 -19.23 15.00 -2.14
CA LYS A 279 -18.86 15.90 -3.23
C LYS A 279 -18.17 17.17 -2.71
#